data_808bdb4dff25237a027b2550a5f264a8
#
_entry.id   808bdb4dff25237a027b2550a5f264a8
#
_cell.length_a   1.000
_cell.length_b   1.000
_cell.length_c   1.000
_cell.angle_alpha   90.00
_cell.angle_beta   90.00
_cell.angle_gamma   90.00
#
_symmetry.space_group_name_H-M   'P 1'
#
loop_
_entity.id
_entity.type
_entity.pdbx_description
1 polymer ?
#
loop_
_entity_poly.entity_id
_entity_poly.type
_entity_poly.pdbx_seq_one_letter_code
_entity_poly.pdbx_strand_id
1 'polypeptide(L)'
;MWRFVDPERRGVPGQVIVPEDIEVLMVHRPRYKDWSWPKGKSEANEPIICAAIREVEEETGASVILGVPLTTQRYRLGSGQTKEVRYWVGTLADDGRHTDLETPTIASKATATPVPASVSTPAKVRISPAIFANRKKGQAPKPTPAPTRMPKPTDKQPVVSPVQLSRSSAISRVRTPVKPAPASEIDETRWVSPGQAEQMLTRRGDRRLLQELVTRAEEGRLVTVTLGLVRHAKAVSRTQWAGDEATRPLTRLGVRQAMDLVDVLSAFGIENAVSSSWIRCQQTLGPWASVGGGQVEVRDELTETAVATDPASASAVVAQCVRQTNAVVVCAHRPTIPALLDPIRAVTPSTLLRLLPSASPWLTTAQMLVVHISYASGRPEVDAIETHGTRTKDLLGL
;
A
#
# COMPACT_ATOMS: atom_id res chain seq x y z
N MET A 1 -7.58 11.84 9.02
CA MET A 1 -7.09 12.36 7.72
C MET A 1 -6.84 13.85 7.85
N TRP A 2 -5.91 14.37 7.07
CA TRP A 2 -5.62 15.80 6.99
C TRP A 2 -5.34 16.24 5.55
N ARG A 3 -5.48 17.51 5.26
CA ARG A 3 -5.12 18.16 3.99
C ARG A 3 -4.64 19.60 4.26
N PHE A 4 -3.98 20.21 3.29
CA PHE A 4 -3.75 21.66 3.35
C PHE A 4 -5.06 22.40 3.04
N VAL A 5 -5.21 23.58 3.66
CA VAL A 5 -6.29 24.54 3.32
C VAL A 5 -6.13 25.01 1.88
N ASP A 6 -4.89 25.28 1.47
CA ASP A 6 -4.54 25.58 0.08
C ASP A 6 -4.41 24.25 -0.72
N PRO A 7 -5.29 23.97 -1.68
CA PRO A 7 -5.28 22.73 -2.45
C PRO A 7 -4.05 22.57 -3.35
N GLU A 8 -3.37 23.67 -3.69
CA GLU A 8 -2.16 23.64 -4.53
C GLU A 8 -0.90 23.31 -3.72
N ARG A 9 -0.96 23.45 -2.39
CA ARG A 9 0.17 23.15 -1.51
C ARG A 9 0.42 21.65 -1.41
N ARG A 10 1.68 21.25 -1.49
CA ARG A 10 2.13 19.85 -1.35
C ARG A 10 2.98 19.70 -0.10
N GLY A 11 2.83 18.58 0.57
CA GLY A 11 3.63 18.25 1.74
C GLY A 11 5.05 17.86 1.34
N VAL A 12 6.03 18.50 1.97
CA VAL A 12 7.44 18.17 1.80
C VAL A 12 7.95 17.51 3.09
N PRO A 13 8.63 16.38 3.01
CA PRO A 13 9.19 15.71 4.19
C PRO A 13 10.12 16.65 4.96
N GLY A 14 9.92 16.75 6.27
CA GLY A 14 10.67 17.66 7.15
C GLY A 14 10.13 19.08 7.23
N GLN A 15 9.08 19.42 6.50
CA GLN A 15 8.46 20.74 6.53
C GLN A 15 7.69 20.93 7.84
N VAL A 16 7.99 22.03 8.55
CA VAL A 16 7.16 22.54 9.65
C VAL A 16 5.85 23.07 9.06
N ILE A 17 4.74 22.64 9.62
CA ILE A 17 3.39 23.00 9.16
C ILE A 17 2.65 23.60 10.36
N VAL A 18 2.17 24.82 10.22
CA VAL A 18 1.36 25.45 11.27
C VAL A 18 -0.08 24.92 11.22
N PRO A 19 -0.77 24.80 12.38
CA PRO A 19 -2.10 24.20 12.44
C PRO A 19 -3.16 24.93 11.60
N GLU A 20 -2.97 26.22 11.36
CA GLU A 20 -3.87 27.07 10.57
C GLU A 20 -3.82 26.74 9.06
N ASP A 21 -2.75 26.10 8.61
CA ASP A 21 -2.55 25.72 7.20
C ASP A 21 -3.22 24.40 6.85
N ILE A 22 -3.79 23.68 7.83
CA ILE A 22 -4.37 22.36 7.62
C ILE A 22 -5.81 22.23 8.12
N GLU A 23 -6.50 21.30 7.52
CA GLU A 23 -7.80 20.79 7.95
C GLU A 23 -7.73 19.31 8.24
N VAL A 24 -8.59 18.84 9.11
CA VAL A 24 -8.77 17.45 9.48
C VAL A 24 -10.20 16.99 9.18
N LEU A 25 -10.34 15.75 8.67
CA LEU A 25 -11.63 15.17 8.32
C LEU A 25 -12.25 14.48 9.53
N MET A 26 -13.45 14.89 9.87
CA MET A 26 -14.26 14.33 10.95
C MET A 26 -15.55 13.74 10.41
N VAL A 27 -16.10 12.77 11.15
CA VAL A 27 -17.39 12.14 10.88
C VAL A 27 -18.34 12.36 12.05
N HIS A 28 -19.60 12.70 11.76
CA HIS A 28 -20.67 12.76 12.74
C HIS A 28 -21.40 11.42 12.84
N ARG A 29 -21.62 10.97 14.09
CA ARG A 29 -22.28 9.69 14.38
C ARG A 29 -23.61 9.93 15.08
N PRO A 30 -24.74 9.91 14.35
CA PRO A 30 -26.04 10.28 14.90
C PRO A 30 -26.47 9.41 16.09
N ARG A 31 -26.12 8.12 16.07
CA ARG A 31 -26.40 7.20 17.19
C ARG A 31 -25.75 7.64 18.50
N TYR A 32 -24.57 8.25 18.45
CA TYR A 32 -23.79 8.70 19.62
C TYR A 32 -23.91 10.20 19.83
N LYS A 33 -24.47 10.93 18.86
CA LYS A 33 -24.56 12.39 18.84
C LYS A 33 -23.20 13.04 19.08
N ASP A 34 -22.15 12.49 18.46
CA ASP A 34 -20.78 12.97 18.62
C ASP A 34 -20.03 13.02 17.29
N TRP A 35 -18.97 13.84 17.30
CA TRP A 35 -17.96 13.89 16.23
C TRP A 35 -16.77 13.01 16.61
N SER A 36 -16.20 12.35 15.63
CA SER A 36 -15.09 11.40 15.81
C SER A 36 -14.21 11.32 14.57
N TRP A 37 -13.10 10.63 14.71
CA TRP A 37 -12.29 10.21 13.56
C TRP A 37 -12.95 9.03 12.84
N PRO A 38 -12.82 8.93 11.49
CA PRO A 38 -13.26 7.75 10.74
C PRO A 38 -12.59 6.49 11.32
N LYS A 39 -13.37 5.43 11.53
CA LYS A 39 -12.90 4.15 12.08
C LYS A 39 -13.96 3.08 12.02
N GLY A 40 -13.55 1.85 11.88
CA GLY A 40 -14.48 0.72 11.92
C GLY A 40 -13.85 -0.57 12.43
N LYS A 41 -14.34 -1.70 11.95
CA LYS A 41 -13.93 -3.03 12.36
C LYS A 41 -13.28 -3.77 11.19
N SER A 42 -12.17 -4.45 11.44
CA SER A 42 -11.64 -5.38 10.45
C SER A 42 -12.57 -6.56 10.23
N GLU A 43 -12.73 -6.97 9.00
CA GLU A 43 -13.41 -8.20 8.63
C GLU A 43 -12.51 -9.43 8.90
N ALA A 44 -13.09 -10.63 8.78
CA ALA A 44 -12.36 -11.86 8.97
C ALA A 44 -11.19 -11.98 7.96
N ASN A 45 -9.98 -12.18 8.48
CA ASN A 45 -8.73 -12.27 7.71
C ASN A 45 -8.34 -11.01 6.92
N GLU A 46 -8.99 -9.88 7.16
CA GLU A 46 -8.62 -8.61 6.55
C GLU A 46 -7.39 -8.03 7.24
N PRO A 47 -6.32 -7.64 6.49
CA PRO A 47 -5.22 -6.87 7.05
C PRO A 47 -5.71 -5.55 7.63
N ILE A 48 -5.23 -5.19 8.81
CA ILE A 48 -5.74 -4.03 9.55
C ILE A 48 -5.62 -2.71 8.78
N ILE A 49 -4.59 -2.56 7.94
CA ILE A 49 -4.42 -1.38 7.08
C ILE A 49 -5.46 -1.35 5.95
N CYS A 50 -5.83 -2.52 5.39
CA CYS A 50 -6.88 -2.59 4.37
C CYS A 50 -8.23 -2.23 5.00
N ALA A 51 -8.50 -2.70 6.23
CA ALA A 51 -9.67 -2.32 7.01
C ALA A 51 -9.70 -0.80 7.25
N ALA A 52 -8.58 -0.19 7.66
CA ALA A 52 -8.51 1.25 7.90
C ALA A 52 -8.87 2.07 6.65
N ILE A 53 -8.36 1.66 5.47
CA ILE A 53 -8.67 2.34 4.20
C ILE A 53 -10.14 2.14 3.80
N ARG A 54 -10.63 0.90 3.87
CA ARG A 54 -12.03 0.58 3.54
C ARG A 54 -13.00 1.38 4.41
N GLU A 55 -12.78 1.41 5.72
CA GLU A 55 -13.64 2.13 6.66
C GLU A 55 -13.63 3.64 6.41
N VAL A 56 -12.45 4.22 6.07
CA VAL A 56 -12.40 5.64 5.67
C VAL A 56 -13.22 5.86 4.40
N GLU A 57 -13.10 5.00 3.40
CA GLU A 57 -13.84 5.12 2.16
C GLU A 57 -15.35 4.92 2.36
N GLU A 58 -15.77 3.95 3.21
CA GLU A 58 -17.18 3.72 3.58
C GLU A 58 -17.78 4.92 4.31
N GLU A 59 -17.08 5.47 5.29
CA GLU A 59 -17.58 6.53 6.16
C GLU A 59 -17.48 7.93 5.53
N THR A 60 -16.56 8.15 4.56
CA THR A 60 -16.26 9.50 4.06
C THR A 60 -16.28 9.63 2.53
N GLY A 61 -16.28 8.52 1.80
CA GLY A 61 -16.11 8.52 0.33
C GLY A 61 -14.69 8.87 -0.14
N ALA A 62 -13.75 9.13 0.77
CA ALA A 62 -12.41 9.58 0.43
C ALA A 62 -11.42 8.41 0.32
N SER A 63 -10.65 8.37 -0.76
CA SER A 63 -9.49 7.48 -0.87
C SER A 63 -8.32 8.04 -0.06
N VAL A 64 -7.64 7.18 0.71
CA VAL A 64 -6.60 7.60 1.65
C VAL A 64 -5.27 6.87 1.41
N ILE A 65 -4.16 7.60 1.57
CA ILE A 65 -2.82 7.06 1.73
C ILE A 65 -2.47 7.16 3.22
N LEU A 66 -1.99 6.05 3.80
CA LEU A 66 -1.58 5.98 5.19
C LEU A 66 -0.15 6.50 5.36
N GLY A 67 0.02 7.39 6.32
CA GLY A 67 1.32 7.83 6.83
C GLY A 67 1.65 7.12 8.15
N VAL A 68 2.32 7.81 9.06
CA VAL A 68 2.76 7.25 10.35
C VAL A 68 1.59 6.75 11.21
N PRO A 69 1.79 5.64 11.94
CA PRO A 69 0.82 5.24 12.95
C PRO A 69 0.77 6.24 14.11
N LEU A 70 -0.42 6.49 14.60
CA LEU A 70 -0.67 7.27 15.80
C LEU A 70 -0.86 6.37 17.02
N THR A 71 -0.98 6.99 18.19
CA THR A 71 -1.19 6.27 19.45
C THR A 71 -2.39 5.34 19.37
N THR A 72 -2.15 4.05 19.64
CA THR A 72 -3.18 3.03 19.71
C THR A 72 -4.04 3.23 20.96
N GLN A 73 -5.35 3.28 20.80
CA GLN A 73 -6.30 3.34 21.92
C GLN A 73 -6.71 1.94 22.36
N ARG A 74 -6.64 1.68 23.66
CA ARG A 74 -7.10 0.43 24.29
C ARG A 74 -8.08 0.73 25.39
N TYR A 75 -9.22 0.03 25.38
CA TYR A 75 -10.22 0.15 26.45
C TYR A 75 -10.98 -1.17 26.67
N ARG A 76 -11.40 -1.41 27.91
CA ARG A 76 -12.20 -2.58 28.25
C ARG A 76 -13.67 -2.35 27.89
N LEU A 77 -14.26 -3.35 27.28
CA LEU A 77 -15.70 -3.42 27.06
C LEU A 77 -16.41 -3.97 28.31
N GLY A 78 -17.71 -3.71 28.43
CA GLY A 78 -18.53 -4.29 29.50
C GLY A 78 -18.52 -5.82 29.55
N SER A 79 -18.18 -6.47 28.41
CA SER A 79 -17.97 -7.92 28.31
C SER A 79 -16.62 -8.41 28.91
N GLY A 80 -15.80 -7.53 29.44
CA GLY A 80 -14.44 -7.82 29.92
C GLY A 80 -13.38 -7.92 28.84
N GLN A 81 -13.76 -7.92 27.56
CA GLN A 81 -12.81 -7.92 26.43
C GLN A 81 -12.11 -6.56 26.29
N THR A 82 -10.87 -6.59 25.82
CA THR A 82 -10.14 -5.37 25.46
C THR A 82 -10.36 -5.06 23.98
N LYS A 83 -10.87 -3.87 23.69
CA LYS A 83 -10.91 -3.33 22.33
C LYS A 83 -9.65 -2.51 22.07
N GLU A 84 -8.98 -2.80 20.97
CA GLU A 84 -7.84 -2.05 20.44
C GLU A 84 -8.27 -1.32 19.16
N VAL A 85 -7.98 -0.02 19.09
CA VAL A 85 -8.22 0.79 17.88
C VAL A 85 -6.91 1.43 17.48
N ARG A 86 -6.46 1.13 16.27
CA ARG A 86 -5.24 1.67 15.67
C ARG A 86 -5.60 2.80 14.74
N TYR A 87 -4.76 3.83 14.74
CA TYR A 87 -4.93 5.01 13.93
C TYR A 87 -3.67 5.33 13.17
N TRP A 88 -3.83 5.92 12.01
CA TRP A 88 -2.76 6.42 11.16
C TRP A 88 -3.03 7.86 10.77
N VAL A 89 -1.98 8.61 10.55
CA VAL A 89 -2.08 9.83 9.75
C VAL A 89 -2.52 9.41 8.34
N GLY A 90 -3.48 10.10 7.76
CA GLY A 90 -3.94 9.81 6.40
C GLY A 90 -3.99 11.08 5.57
N THR A 91 -3.56 11.01 4.33
CA THR A 91 -3.72 12.06 3.31
C THR A 91 -4.64 11.58 2.21
N LEU A 92 -5.26 12.50 1.48
CA LEU A 92 -6.02 12.14 0.29
C LEU A 92 -5.08 11.47 -0.73
N ALA A 93 -5.52 10.34 -1.27
CA ALA A 93 -4.93 9.82 -2.48
C ALA A 93 -5.40 10.73 -3.63
N ASP A 94 -4.45 11.34 -4.34
CA ASP A 94 -4.77 12.12 -5.53
C ASP A 94 -5.16 11.14 -6.65
N ASP A 95 -6.44 10.84 -6.75
CA ASP A 95 -7.02 9.93 -7.75
C ASP A 95 -7.45 10.65 -9.04
N GLY A 96 -7.06 11.92 -9.18
CA GLY A 96 -7.50 12.78 -10.29
C GLY A 96 -9.02 13.04 -10.30
N ARG A 97 -9.72 12.57 -9.28
CA ARG A 97 -11.09 12.97 -8.99
C ARG A 97 -11.03 14.11 -7.99
N HIS A 98 -11.02 15.33 -8.47
CA HIS A 98 -11.55 16.45 -7.70
C HIS A 98 -13.05 16.18 -7.52
N THR A 99 -13.41 15.28 -6.66
CA THR A 99 -14.71 15.35 -6.04
C THR A 99 -14.62 16.53 -5.09
N ASP A 100 -15.10 17.66 -5.53
CA ASP A 100 -15.65 18.63 -4.63
C ASP A 100 -16.61 17.83 -3.74
N LEU A 101 -16.14 17.46 -2.55
CA LEU A 101 -17.02 17.01 -1.47
C LEU A 101 -17.76 18.28 -1.02
N GLU A 102 -18.60 18.80 -1.92
CA GLU A 102 -19.67 19.70 -1.52
C GLU A 102 -20.48 18.91 -0.51
N THR A 103 -20.62 19.48 0.65
CA THR A 103 -21.52 19.03 1.72
C THR A 103 -22.81 18.55 1.05
N PRO A 104 -23.26 17.29 1.24
CA PRO A 104 -24.56 16.90 0.68
C PRO A 104 -25.63 17.77 1.35
N THR A 105 -26.00 18.81 0.65
CA THR A 105 -27.18 19.62 0.99
C THR A 105 -28.37 18.68 0.87
N ILE A 106 -28.98 18.34 2.00
CA ILE A 106 -30.21 17.56 2.05
C ILE A 106 -31.23 18.30 1.19
N ALA A 107 -31.44 17.82 -0.03
CA ALA A 107 -32.48 18.33 -0.90
C ALA A 107 -33.83 18.05 -0.22
N SER A 108 -34.51 19.11 0.16
CA SER A 108 -35.88 19.10 0.62
C SER A 108 -36.76 18.35 -0.40
N LYS A 109 -37.68 17.55 0.12
CA LYS A 109 -38.69 16.81 -0.62
C LYS A 109 -39.25 17.60 -1.81
N ALA A 110 -38.89 17.20 -3.02
CA ALA A 110 -39.62 17.52 -4.21
C ALA A 110 -40.36 16.26 -4.69
N THR A 111 -41.67 16.40 -4.79
CA THR A 111 -42.65 15.42 -5.25
C THR A 111 -42.27 14.84 -6.63
N ALA A 112 -42.13 13.53 -6.68
CA ALA A 112 -41.88 12.79 -7.90
C ALA A 112 -43.18 12.62 -8.72
N THR A 113 -43.15 13.09 -9.99
CA THR A 113 -44.10 12.70 -11.02
C THR A 113 -43.55 11.47 -11.77
N PRO A 114 -44.32 10.45 -12.08
CA PRO A 114 -43.81 9.24 -12.71
C PRO A 114 -43.66 9.42 -14.24
N VAL A 115 -42.50 9.03 -14.76
CA VAL A 115 -42.22 8.88 -16.19
C VAL A 115 -42.29 7.39 -16.55
N PRO A 116 -42.93 7.01 -17.68
CA PRO A 116 -43.19 5.61 -18.01
C PRO A 116 -41.97 4.87 -18.51
N ALA A 117 -41.86 3.61 -18.07
CA ALA A 117 -40.83 2.68 -18.42
C ALA A 117 -40.90 2.24 -19.90
N SER A 118 -39.77 2.32 -20.60
CA SER A 118 -39.57 1.60 -21.86
C SER A 118 -38.59 0.44 -21.57
N VAL A 119 -39.12 -0.78 -21.76
CA VAL A 119 -38.41 -2.06 -21.62
C VAL A 119 -37.59 -2.29 -22.88
N SER A 120 -36.27 -2.44 -22.74
CA SER A 120 -35.45 -3.09 -23.76
C SER A 120 -34.63 -4.20 -23.14
N THR A 121 -34.93 -5.42 -23.61
CA THR A 121 -34.33 -6.68 -23.20
C THR A 121 -32.91 -6.83 -23.78
N PRO A 122 -31.91 -7.26 -23.04
CA PRO A 122 -30.60 -7.60 -23.61
C PRO A 122 -30.59 -9.04 -24.13
N ALA A 123 -30.04 -9.21 -25.31
CA ALA A 123 -29.87 -10.48 -26.01
C ALA A 123 -28.90 -11.43 -25.26
N LYS A 124 -29.32 -12.68 -25.13
CA LYS A 124 -28.52 -13.81 -24.62
C LYS A 124 -27.40 -14.17 -25.61
N VAL A 125 -26.15 -14.01 -25.21
CA VAL A 125 -25.01 -14.59 -25.90
C VAL A 125 -24.86 -16.04 -25.41
N ARG A 126 -25.08 -17.01 -26.30
CA ARG A 126 -24.79 -18.41 -26.09
C ARG A 126 -23.30 -18.66 -26.32
N ILE A 127 -22.60 -19.16 -25.30
CA ILE A 127 -21.27 -19.73 -25.43
C ILE A 127 -21.45 -21.25 -25.56
N SER A 128 -21.04 -21.81 -26.69
CA SER A 128 -21.02 -23.25 -26.94
C SER A 128 -19.68 -23.86 -26.49
N PRO A 129 -19.69 -25.01 -25.83
CA PRO A 129 -18.47 -25.74 -25.49
C PRO A 129 -18.19 -26.82 -26.54
N ALA A 130 -17.12 -26.73 -27.27
CA ALA A 130 -16.42 -27.78 -27.97
C ALA A 130 -14.99 -27.27 -28.18
N ILE A 131 -13.92 -27.99 -27.89
CA ILE A 131 -13.54 -29.34 -28.35
C ILE A 131 -12.40 -29.80 -27.44
N PHE A 132 -12.62 -30.91 -26.75
CA PHE A 132 -11.55 -31.84 -26.35
C PHE A 132 -11.80 -33.16 -27.08
N ALA A 133 -10.94 -33.50 -27.99
CA ALA A 133 -10.53 -34.88 -28.33
C ALA A 133 -9.60 -34.86 -29.55
N ASN A 134 -8.36 -35.24 -29.48
CA ASN A 134 -7.83 -36.51 -29.99
C ASN A 134 -6.30 -36.49 -30.06
N ARG A 135 -5.77 -37.34 -29.25
CA ARG A 135 -4.35 -37.70 -29.27
C ARG A 135 -4.16 -38.83 -30.25
N LYS A 136 -3.35 -38.70 -31.32
CA LYS A 136 -2.77 -39.83 -32.04
C LYS A 136 -1.25 -39.73 -32.06
N LYS A 137 -0.66 -40.93 -31.86
CA LYS A 137 0.76 -41.25 -31.73
C LYS A 137 1.58 -41.03 -33.00
N GLY A 138 2.83 -40.62 -32.80
CA GLY A 138 3.99 -41.20 -33.51
C GLY A 138 4.44 -40.46 -34.76
N GLN A 139 5.54 -39.71 -34.67
CA GLN A 139 6.62 -39.78 -35.67
C GLN A 139 7.86 -39.05 -35.12
N ALA A 140 9.03 -39.65 -35.35
CA ALA A 140 10.35 -39.22 -34.92
C ALA A 140 10.84 -37.96 -35.64
N PRO A 141 11.77 -37.20 -35.07
CA PRO A 141 12.21 -35.92 -35.61
C PRO A 141 13.24 -36.05 -36.71
N LYS A 142 13.11 -35.23 -37.76
CA LYS A 142 14.13 -34.99 -38.79
C LYS A 142 15.14 -33.92 -38.34
N PRO A 143 16.38 -33.94 -38.83
CA PRO A 143 17.48 -33.14 -38.31
C PRO A 143 17.42 -31.65 -38.69
N THR A 144 17.93 -30.86 -37.81
CA THR A 144 18.04 -29.37 -37.84
C THR A 144 19.07 -28.91 -38.89
N PRO A 145 18.79 -27.88 -39.70
CA PRO A 145 19.79 -27.18 -40.47
C PRO A 145 20.56 -26.18 -39.64
N ALA A 146 21.83 -25.95 -40.00
CA ALA A 146 22.84 -25.13 -39.35
C ALA A 146 22.46 -23.63 -39.22
N PRO A 147 23.09 -22.87 -38.30
CA PRO A 147 22.65 -21.54 -37.97
C PRO A 147 23.06 -20.51 -39.03
N THR A 148 22.09 -19.72 -39.48
CA THR A 148 22.28 -18.56 -40.34
C THR A 148 22.73 -17.38 -39.49
N ARG A 149 23.79 -16.73 -39.95
CA ARG A 149 24.52 -15.59 -39.39
C ARG A 149 23.55 -14.43 -39.07
N MET A 150 23.50 -14.00 -37.82
CA MET A 150 22.75 -12.82 -37.36
C MET A 150 23.29 -11.52 -37.93
N PRO A 151 22.46 -10.56 -38.36
CA PRO A 151 22.89 -9.21 -38.71
C PRO A 151 23.22 -8.41 -37.42
N LYS A 152 24.20 -7.51 -37.54
CA LYS A 152 24.64 -6.60 -36.48
C LYS A 152 23.51 -5.66 -36.04
N PRO A 153 23.41 -5.32 -34.74
CA PRO A 153 22.40 -4.37 -34.27
C PRO A 153 22.74 -2.95 -34.72
N THR A 154 21.81 -2.32 -35.42
CA THR A 154 21.82 -0.88 -35.66
C THR A 154 21.21 -0.18 -34.49
N ASP A 155 22.01 0.65 -33.82
CA ASP A 155 21.64 1.58 -32.77
C ASP A 155 20.63 2.62 -33.30
N LYS A 156 19.37 2.48 -32.97
CA LYS A 156 18.38 3.56 -32.85
C LYS A 156 17.20 3.01 -31.99
N GLN A 157 17.34 3.20 -30.69
CA GLN A 157 16.18 3.06 -29.80
C GLN A 157 15.24 4.26 -30.01
N PRO A 158 13.94 4.04 -30.19
CA PRO A 158 12.99 5.13 -30.15
C PRO A 158 12.91 5.65 -28.70
N VAL A 159 13.21 6.93 -28.52
CA VAL A 159 12.98 7.66 -27.28
C VAL A 159 11.45 7.75 -27.11
N VAL A 160 10.88 6.88 -26.33
CA VAL A 160 9.50 6.99 -25.88
C VAL A 160 9.50 8.00 -24.74
N SER A 161 9.01 9.20 -24.99
CA SER A 161 8.74 10.18 -23.95
C SER A 161 7.79 9.55 -22.91
N PRO A 162 8.09 9.63 -21.61
CA PRO A 162 7.19 9.09 -20.59
C PRO A 162 5.90 9.92 -20.59
N VAL A 163 4.80 9.29 -20.98
CA VAL A 163 3.46 9.82 -20.72
C VAL A 163 3.30 9.83 -19.21
N GLN A 164 3.30 10.99 -18.59
CA GLN A 164 2.92 11.19 -17.19
C GLN A 164 1.41 10.91 -17.07
N LEU A 165 1.05 9.64 -16.91
CA LEU A 165 -0.26 9.26 -16.39
C LEU A 165 -0.22 9.57 -14.89
N SER A 166 -1.15 10.36 -14.40
CA SER A 166 -1.31 10.59 -12.96
C SER A 166 -1.51 9.23 -12.29
N ARG A 167 -0.58 8.86 -11.41
CA ARG A 167 -0.39 7.49 -10.92
C ARG A 167 -1.52 6.99 -10.04
N SER A 168 -2.26 7.88 -9.38
CA SER A 168 -3.34 7.52 -8.48
C SER A 168 -4.58 6.99 -9.17
N SER A 169 -4.88 7.42 -10.40
CA SER A 169 -6.08 6.98 -11.13
C SER A 169 -6.07 5.48 -11.51
N ALA A 170 -4.90 4.84 -11.63
CA ALA A 170 -4.80 3.44 -12.01
C ALA A 170 -5.09 2.50 -10.81
N ILE A 171 -4.62 2.83 -9.61
CA ILE A 171 -4.83 2.02 -8.39
C ILE A 171 -6.29 2.07 -7.95
N SER A 172 -6.94 3.22 -8.07
CA SER A 172 -8.36 3.38 -7.75
C SER A 172 -9.29 2.54 -8.65
N ARG A 173 -8.85 2.19 -9.87
CA ARG A 173 -9.67 1.39 -10.82
C ARG A 173 -9.74 -0.10 -10.49
N VAL A 174 -8.82 -0.61 -9.67
CA VAL A 174 -8.73 -2.05 -9.33
C VAL A 174 -9.55 -2.39 -8.09
N ARG A 175 -9.85 -1.41 -7.25
CA ARG A 175 -10.67 -1.63 -6.06
C ARG A 175 -12.13 -1.79 -6.41
N THR A 176 -12.77 -2.81 -5.84
CA THR A 176 -14.23 -2.91 -5.85
C THR A 176 -14.81 -1.66 -5.19
N PRO A 177 -15.80 -1.00 -5.79
CA PRO A 177 -16.44 0.16 -5.17
C PRO A 177 -16.94 -0.21 -3.77
N VAL A 178 -16.52 0.56 -2.79
CA VAL A 178 -16.90 0.34 -1.40
C VAL A 178 -18.31 0.87 -1.19
N LYS A 179 -19.14 0.14 -0.45
CA LYS A 179 -20.51 0.57 -0.15
C LYS A 179 -20.47 1.67 0.92
N PRO A 180 -21.03 2.85 0.67
CA PRO A 180 -21.06 3.91 1.66
C PRO A 180 -21.72 3.47 2.97
N ALA A 181 -21.21 3.95 4.09
CA ALA A 181 -21.82 3.75 5.40
C ALA A 181 -23.26 4.30 5.39
N PRO A 182 -24.21 3.61 6.06
CA PRO A 182 -25.59 4.10 6.11
C PRO A 182 -25.68 5.41 6.91
N ALA A 183 -26.60 6.30 6.55
CA ALA A 183 -26.81 7.58 7.26
C ALA A 183 -27.17 7.42 8.75
N SER A 184 -27.62 6.23 9.17
CA SER A 184 -27.83 5.90 10.59
C SER A 184 -26.52 5.67 11.36
N GLU A 185 -25.40 5.46 10.65
CA GLU A 185 -24.06 5.28 11.22
C GLU A 185 -23.25 6.56 11.10
N ILE A 186 -23.15 7.12 9.90
CA ILE A 186 -22.50 8.39 9.58
C ILE A 186 -23.47 9.21 8.74
N ASP A 187 -23.87 10.39 9.22
CA ASP A 187 -24.81 11.28 8.53
C ASP A 187 -24.14 12.57 8.02
N GLU A 188 -22.95 12.90 8.53
CA GLU A 188 -22.20 14.08 8.08
C GLU A 188 -20.69 13.84 8.16
N THR A 189 -19.97 14.38 7.17
CA THR A 189 -18.51 14.49 7.17
C THR A 189 -18.12 15.94 7.05
N ARG A 190 -17.04 16.36 7.72
CA ARG A 190 -16.63 17.76 7.69
C ARG A 190 -15.11 17.92 7.77
N TRP A 191 -14.58 18.74 6.88
CA TRP A 191 -13.22 19.26 7.00
C TRP A 191 -13.26 20.50 7.90
N VAL A 192 -12.42 20.51 8.92
CA VAL A 192 -12.35 21.59 9.91
C VAL A 192 -10.92 21.87 10.30
N SER A 193 -10.65 23.11 10.77
CA SER A 193 -9.35 23.41 11.36
C SER A 193 -9.10 22.58 12.63
N PRO A 194 -7.85 22.33 13.03
CA PRO A 194 -7.53 21.66 14.29
C PRO A 194 -8.19 22.29 15.51
N GLY A 195 -8.26 23.64 15.57
CA GLY A 195 -8.92 24.34 16.66
C GLY A 195 -10.44 24.10 16.73
N GLN A 196 -11.12 24.01 15.57
CA GLN A 196 -12.52 23.64 15.51
C GLN A 196 -12.72 22.15 15.90
N ALA A 197 -11.84 21.26 15.40
CA ALA A 197 -11.90 19.84 15.74
C ALA A 197 -11.77 19.60 17.25
N GLU A 198 -10.90 20.33 17.95
CA GLU A 198 -10.73 20.22 19.40
C GLU A 198 -12.01 20.55 20.16
N GLN A 199 -12.77 21.56 19.69
CA GLN A 199 -14.06 21.95 20.29
C GLN A 199 -15.16 20.90 20.01
N MET A 200 -15.15 20.28 18.81
CA MET A 200 -16.15 19.31 18.39
C MET A 200 -15.92 17.92 19.00
N LEU A 201 -14.67 17.51 19.22
CA LEU A 201 -14.32 16.22 19.78
C LEU A 201 -14.75 16.11 21.25
N THR A 202 -15.58 15.14 21.56
CA THR A 202 -16.08 14.92 22.94
C THR A 202 -15.21 13.95 23.73
N ARG A 203 -14.49 13.03 23.04
CA ARG A 203 -13.72 11.97 23.68
C ARG A 203 -12.26 12.41 23.89
N ARG A 204 -11.76 12.21 25.11
CA ARG A 204 -10.37 12.50 25.48
C ARG A 204 -9.36 11.79 24.57
N GLY A 205 -9.66 10.52 24.17
CA GLY A 205 -8.79 9.76 23.28
C GLY A 205 -8.66 10.40 21.90
N ASP A 206 -9.76 10.90 21.35
CA ASP A 206 -9.79 11.52 20.02
C ASP A 206 -9.08 12.87 20.03
N ARG A 207 -9.20 13.66 21.11
CA ARG A 207 -8.43 14.91 21.31
C ARG A 207 -6.93 14.65 21.42
N ARG A 208 -6.53 13.54 22.07
CA ARG A 208 -5.11 13.17 22.16
C ARG A 208 -4.51 12.87 20.79
N LEU A 209 -5.27 12.21 19.90
CA LEU A 209 -4.82 11.97 18.52
C LEU A 209 -4.70 13.26 17.71
N LEU A 210 -5.61 14.22 17.92
CA LEU A 210 -5.50 15.55 17.34
C LEU A 210 -4.22 16.26 17.80
N GLN A 211 -3.97 16.27 19.09
CA GLN A 211 -2.75 16.86 19.67
C GLN A 211 -1.49 16.23 19.09
N GLU A 212 -1.46 14.88 18.98
CA GLU A 212 -0.34 14.16 18.38
C GLU A 212 -0.13 14.57 16.92
N LEU A 213 -1.21 14.73 16.13
CA LEU A 213 -1.13 15.18 14.73
C LEU A 213 -0.58 16.60 14.64
N VAL A 214 -1.10 17.52 15.47
CA VAL A 214 -0.64 18.92 15.51
C VAL A 214 0.83 19.02 15.92
N THR A 215 1.23 18.31 16.97
CA THR A 215 2.64 18.28 17.40
C THR A 215 3.55 17.77 16.28
N ARG A 216 3.14 16.73 15.54
CA ARG A 216 3.90 16.24 14.38
C ARG A 216 4.02 17.27 13.27
N ALA A 217 2.96 18.07 13.04
CA ALA A 217 2.98 19.15 12.05
C ALA A 217 3.99 20.24 12.44
N GLU A 218 3.93 20.71 13.68
CA GLU A 218 4.81 21.74 14.23
C GLU A 218 6.27 21.28 14.33
N GLU A 219 6.51 19.99 14.51
CA GLU A 219 7.86 19.41 14.55
C GLU A 219 8.42 19.03 13.16
N GLY A 220 7.67 19.23 12.05
CA GLY A 220 8.08 18.81 10.70
C GLY A 220 8.07 17.29 10.49
N ARG A 221 7.29 16.56 11.29
CA ARG A 221 7.19 15.07 11.29
C ARG A 221 5.85 14.57 10.78
N LEU A 222 4.97 15.45 10.31
CA LEU A 222 3.67 15.06 9.79
C LEU A 222 3.78 14.41 8.42
N VAL A 223 4.63 14.95 7.56
CA VAL A 223 4.91 14.40 6.22
C VAL A 223 6.14 13.50 6.32
N THR A 224 5.94 12.20 6.09
CA THR A 224 6.99 11.20 6.09
C THR A 224 7.08 10.50 4.75
N VAL A 225 8.24 9.91 4.47
CA VAL A 225 8.46 9.03 3.30
C VAL A 225 8.36 7.58 3.75
N THR A 226 7.68 6.76 2.97
CA THR A 226 7.55 5.33 3.25
C THR A 226 8.64 4.54 2.52
N LEU A 227 9.44 3.79 3.28
CA LEU A 227 10.31 2.73 2.77
C LEU A 227 9.72 1.37 3.18
N GLY A 228 9.35 0.56 2.19
CA GLY A 228 8.93 -0.83 2.39
C GLY A 228 10.10 -1.79 2.14
N LEU A 229 10.28 -2.79 3.01
CA LEU A 229 11.13 -3.94 2.75
C LEU A 229 10.25 -5.19 2.76
N VAL A 230 10.11 -5.86 1.62
CA VAL A 230 9.26 -7.03 1.48
C VAL A 230 10.08 -8.27 1.17
N ARG A 231 9.82 -9.37 1.89
CA ARG A 231 10.31 -10.67 1.49
C ARG A 231 9.43 -11.22 0.37
N HIS A 232 10.04 -11.77 -0.71
CA HIS A 232 9.29 -12.37 -1.81
C HIS A 232 8.20 -13.34 -1.31
N ALA A 233 7.11 -13.47 -2.06
CA ALA A 233 5.99 -14.36 -1.80
C ALA A 233 6.43 -15.84 -1.88
N LYS A 234 5.56 -16.77 -1.47
CA LYS A 234 5.86 -18.20 -1.40
C LYS A 234 6.28 -18.75 -2.76
N ALA A 235 7.56 -19.11 -2.88
CA ALA A 235 8.11 -19.76 -4.05
C ALA A 235 8.03 -21.29 -3.97
N VAL A 236 8.13 -21.97 -5.10
CA VAL A 236 8.30 -23.42 -5.19
C VAL A 236 9.48 -23.83 -4.30
N SER A 237 9.43 -24.97 -3.60
CA SER A 237 10.53 -25.40 -2.75
C SER A 237 11.77 -25.76 -3.59
N ARG A 238 12.97 -25.59 -3.00
CA ARG A 238 14.23 -25.95 -3.68
C ARG A 238 14.29 -27.42 -4.05
N THR A 239 13.69 -28.28 -3.26
CA THR A 239 13.62 -29.73 -3.52
C THR A 239 12.70 -30.13 -4.68
N GLN A 240 11.74 -29.28 -5.04
CA GLN A 240 10.78 -29.50 -6.12
C GLN A 240 11.16 -28.79 -7.43
N TRP A 241 12.12 -27.85 -7.36
CA TRP A 241 12.55 -27.07 -8.50
C TRP A 241 13.83 -27.66 -9.11
N ALA A 242 13.75 -28.14 -10.35
CA ALA A 242 14.89 -28.73 -11.06
C ALA A 242 15.68 -27.71 -11.90
N GLY A 243 15.19 -26.47 -12.04
CA GLY A 243 15.86 -25.40 -12.79
C GLY A 243 16.84 -24.61 -11.95
N ASP A 244 17.41 -23.56 -12.55
CA ASP A 244 18.25 -22.61 -11.86
C ASP A 244 17.51 -21.89 -10.72
N GLU A 245 18.21 -21.64 -9.59
CA GLU A 245 17.63 -20.97 -8.42
C GLU A 245 17.10 -19.56 -8.75
N ALA A 246 17.73 -18.87 -9.69
CA ALA A 246 17.30 -17.54 -10.14
C ALA A 246 15.92 -17.59 -10.83
N THR A 247 15.61 -18.69 -11.51
CA THR A 247 14.37 -18.90 -12.26
C THR A 247 13.26 -19.59 -11.45
N ARG A 248 13.49 -19.89 -10.18
CA ARG A 248 12.53 -20.56 -9.30
C ARG A 248 11.29 -19.68 -9.05
N PRO A 249 10.09 -20.10 -9.52
CA PRO A 249 8.90 -19.25 -9.54
C PRO A 249 8.10 -19.30 -8.23
N LEU A 250 7.08 -18.45 -8.16
CA LEU A 250 6.09 -18.50 -7.09
C LEU A 250 5.19 -19.74 -7.21
N THR A 251 4.71 -20.23 -6.07
CA THR A 251 3.61 -21.20 -6.00
C THR A 251 2.26 -20.52 -6.26
N ARG A 252 1.18 -21.31 -6.39
CA ARG A 252 -0.20 -20.75 -6.41
C ARG A 252 -0.50 -19.90 -5.18
N LEU A 253 -0.03 -20.31 -3.99
CA LEU A 253 -0.14 -19.53 -2.76
C LEU A 253 0.63 -18.21 -2.88
N GLY A 254 1.86 -18.27 -3.40
CA GLY A 254 2.68 -17.07 -3.60
C GLY A 254 2.07 -16.07 -4.59
N VAL A 255 1.44 -16.56 -5.66
CA VAL A 255 0.71 -15.68 -6.58
C VAL A 255 -0.46 -14.96 -5.87
N ARG A 256 -1.23 -15.67 -5.03
CA ARG A 256 -2.29 -15.03 -4.22
C ARG A 256 -1.71 -13.99 -3.25
N GLN A 257 -0.60 -14.32 -2.58
CA GLN A 257 0.10 -13.36 -1.71
C GLN A 257 0.57 -12.12 -2.49
N ALA A 258 1.09 -12.29 -3.71
CA ALA A 258 1.51 -11.18 -4.56
C ALA A 258 0.31 -10.30 -4.99
N MET A 259 -0.86 -10.90 -5.25
CA MET A 259 -2.09 -10.16 -5.52
C MET A 259 -2.56 -9.37 -4.29
N ASP A 260 -2.57 -10.00 -3.11
CA ASP A 260 -2.94 -9.32 -1.85
C ASP A 260 -1.96 -8.19 -1.48
N LEU A 261 -0.70 -8.29 -1.89
CA LEU A 261 0.31 -7.27 -1.64
C LEU A 261 0.02 -5.96 -2.37
N VAL A 262 -0.76 -5.98 -3.45
CA VAL A 262 -1.20 -4.77 -4.16
C VAL A 262 -1.88 -3.80 -3.21
N ASP A 263 -2.83 -4.29 -2.39
CA ASP A 263 -3.54 -3.46 -1.43
C ASP A 263 -2.61 -2.89 -0.35
N VAL A 264 -1.63 -3.68 0.11
CA VAL A 264 -0.66 -3.27 1.12
C VAL A 264 0.26 -2.16 0.58
N LEU A 265 0.77 -2.31 -0.64
CA LEU A 265 1.64 -1.31 -1.27
C LEU A 265 0.86 -0.02 -1.58
N SER A 266 -0.37 -0.16 -2.08
CA SER A 266 -1.25 0.97 -2.36
C SER A 266 -1.62 1.75 -1.09
N ALA A 267 -1.81 1.04 0.03
CA ALA A 267 -2.13 1.65 1.31
C ALA A 267 -1.12 2.70 1.76
N PHE A 268 0.15 2.50 1.44
CA PHE A 268 1.25 3.40 1.80
C PHE A 268 1.73 4.26 0.62
N GLY A 269 0.97 4.33 -0.46
CA GLY A 269 1.29 5.16 -1.60
C GLY A 269 2.63 4.83 -2.27
N ILE A 270 3.02 3.55 -2.31
CA ILE A 270 4.28 3.15 -2.94
C ILE A 270 4.26 3.51 -4.43
N GLU A 271 5.27 4.27 -4.87
CA GLU A 271 5.41 4.77 -6.24
C GLU A 271 6.53 4.09 -7.01
N ASN A 272 7.55 3.61 -6.32
CA ASN A 272 8.73 2.99 -6.90
C ASN A 272 9.02 1.65 -6.23
N ALA A 273 9.59 0.74 -7.00
CA ALA A 273 9.99 -0.55 -6.47
C ALA A 273 11.40 -0.92 -6.95
N VAL A 274 12.16 -1.55 -6.06
CA VAL A 274 13.46 -2.15 -6.35
C VAL A 274 13.36 -3.64 -6.08
N SER A 275 13.72 -4.47 -7.04
CA SER A 275 13.59 -5.92 -6.95
C SER A 275 14.92 -6.61 -7.17
N SER A 276 15.19 -7.68 -6.41
CA SER A 276 16.17 -8.68 -6.85
C SER A 276 15.82 -9.18 -8.24
N SER A 277 16.83 -9.46 -9.05
CA SER A 277 16.66 -10.00 -10.41
C SER A 277 16.08 -11.40 -10.46
N TRP A 278 16.04 -12.12 -9.34
CA TRP A 278 15.47 -13.45 -9.29
C TRP A 278 13.95 -13.43 -9.47
N ILE A 279 13.46 -14.33 -10.33
CA ILE A 279 12.07 -14.33 -10.84
C ILE A 279 11.00 -14.24 -9.74
N ARG A 280 11.20 -14.91 -8.59
CA ARG A 280 10.25 -14.88 -7.48
C ARG A 280 10.05 -13.51 -6.85
N CYS A 281 11.07 -12.63 -6.85
CA CYS A 281 10.94 -11.26 -6.40
C CYS A 281 10.18 -10.41 -7.42
N GLN A 282 10.54 -10.54 -8.70
CA GLN A 282 9.85 -9.86 -9.79
C GLN A 282 8.36 -10.27 -9.86
N GLN A 283 8.06 -11.57 -9.74
CA GLN A 283 6.68 -12.07 -9.68
C GLN A 283 5.92 -11.59 -8.44
N THR A 284 6.58 -11.30 -7.34
CA THR A 284 5.95 -10.75 -6.13
C THR A 284 5.46 -9.33 -6.36
N LEU A 285 6.20 -8.50 -7.07
CA LEU A 285 5.84 -7.11 -7.38
C LEU A 285 5.04 -6.97 -8.69
N GLY A 286 5.05 -8.00 -9.54
CA GLY A 286 4.41 -7.99 -10.86
C GLY A 286 2.95 -7.55 -10.87
N PRO A 287 2.06 -8.10 -10.01
CA PRO A 287 0.67 -7.66 -9.95
C PRO A 287 0.52 -6.17 -9.66
N TRP A 288 1.27 -5.64 -8.68
CA TRP A 288 1.26 -4.22 -8.33
C TRP A 288 1.74 -3.34 -9.51
N ALA A 289 2.83 -3.70 -10.16
CA ALA A 289 3.33 -2.98 -11.33
C ALA A 289 2.32 -2.99 -12.49
N SER A 290 1.63 -4.14 -12.69
CA SER A 290 0.64 -4.32 -13.77
C SER A 290 -0.62 -3.48 -13.59
N VAL A 291 -1.00 -3.13 -12.37
CA VAL A 291 -2.17 -2.28 -12.10
C VAL A 291 -1.82 -0.79 -11.99
N GLY A 292 -0.63 -0.40 -12.42
CA GLY A 292 -0.20 0.99 -12.46
C GLY A 292 0.52 1.47 -11.19
N GLY A 293 0.99 0.55 -10.35
CA GLY A 293 1.73 0.88 -9.11
C GLY A 293 3.06 1.59 -9.35
N GLY A 294 3.66 1.45 -10.52
CA GLY A 294 4.91 2.11 -10.87
C GLY A 294 5.93 1.20 -11.55
N GLN A 295 7.16 1.69 -11.68
CA GLN A 295 8.24 0.95 -12.29
C GLN A 295 8.96 0.08 -11.27
N VAL A 296 9.46 -1.08 -11.72
CA VAL A 296 10.29 -1.98 -10.93
C VAL A 296 11.72 -1.92 -11.46
N GLU A 297 12.61 -1.33 -10.68
CA GLU A 297 14.06 -1.37 -10.95
C GLU A 297 14.60 -2.73 -10.51
N VAL A 298 15.31 -3.42 -11.40
CA VAL A 298 15.89 -4.74 -11.12
C VAL A 298 17.36 -4.58 -10.74
N ARG A 299 17.77 -5.16 -9.60
CA ARG A 299 19.11 -5.03 -9.04
C ARG A 299 19.67 -6.42 -8.69
N ASP A 300 20.78 -6.79 -9.30
CA ASP A 300 21.46 -8.06 -9.06
C ASP A 300 22.10 -8.12 -7.67
N GLU A 301 22.47 -6.98 -7.11
CA GLU A 301 23.05 -6.83 -5.77
C GLU A 301 22.11 -7.36 -4.67
N LEU A 302 20.80 -7.44 -4.93
CA LEU A 302 19.81 -7.96 -3.97
C LEU A 302 19.65 -9.48 -4.01
N THR A 303 20.34 -10.19 -4.91
CA THR A 303 20.26 -11.65 -5.00
C THR A 303 20.95 -12.32 -3.80
N GLU A 304 20.53 -13.57 -3.49
CA GLU A 304 21.16 -14.33 -2.37
C GLU A 304 22.65 -14.55 -2.63
N THR A 305 23.04 -14.79 -3.89
CA THR A 305 24.44 -15.02 -4.28
C THR A 305 25.28 -13.75 -4.17
N ALA A 306 24.76 -12.62 -4.63
CA ALA A 306 25.47 -11.34 -4.54
C ALA A 306 25.69 -10.93 -3.07
N VAL A 307 24.63 -11.01 -2.24
CA VAL A 307 24.73 -10.67 -0.82
C VAL A 307 25.66 -11.62 -0.05
N ALA A 308 25.70 -12.91 -0.42
CA ALA A 308 26.66 -13.85 0.20
C ALA A 308 28.11 -13.50 -0.11
N THR A 309 28.38 -12.87 -1.25
CA THR A 309 29.73 -12.46 -1.70
C THR A 309 30.05 -11.04 -1.20
N ASP A 310 29.14 -10.10 -1.38
CA ASP A 310 29.31 -8.69 -1.02
C ASP A 310 28.00 -8.10 -0.44
N PRO A 311 27.78 -8.25 0.88
CA PRO A 311 26.60 -7.68 1.52
C PRO A 311 26.59 -6.15 1.51
N ALA A 312 27.74 -5.48 1.35
CA ALA A 312 27.82 -4.02 1.35
C ALA A 312 27.16 -3.41 0.12
N SER A 313 27.25 -4.03 -1.06
CA SER A 313 26.59 -3.60 -2.27
C SER A 313 25.07 -3.59 -2.12
N ALA A 314 24.47 -4.62 -1.52
CA ALA A 314 23.05 -4.67 -1.22
C ALA A 314 22.62 -3.61 -0.19
N SER A 315 23.43 -3.43 0.87
CA SER A 315 23.24 -2.35 1.85
C SER A 315 23.24 -0.98 1.18
N ALA A 316 24.12 -0.73 0.21
CA ALA A 316 24.20 0.54 -0.52
C ALA A 316 22.92 0.82 -1.33
N VAL A 317 22.30 -0.19 -1.92
CA VAL A 317 20.99 -0.05 -2.60
C VAL A 317 19.93 0.47 -1.63
N VAL A 318 19.80 -0.15 -0.46
CA VAL A 318 18.82 0.30 0.54
C VAL A 318 19.20 1.66 1.13
N ALA A 319 20.49 1.94 1.34
CA ALA A 319 20.94 3.26 1.79
C ALA A 319 20.59 4.38 0.79
N GLN A 320 20.54 4.06 -0.50
CA GLN A 320 20.02 4.98 -1.52
C GLN A 320 18.51 5.18 -1.36
N CYS A 321 17.74 4.10 -1.16
CA CYS A 321 16.29 4.19 -0.91
C CYS A 321 15.95 5.00 0.35
N VAL A 322 16.72 4.86 1.44
CA VAL A 322 16.56 5.63 2.68
C VAL A 322 16.66 7.15 2.45
N ARG A 323 17.42 7.58 1.45
CA ARG A 323 17.63 9.01 1.12
C ARG A 323 16.66 9.54 0.07
N GLN A 324 15.79 8.70 -0.48
CA GLN A 324 14.76 9.16 -1.43
C GLN A 324 13.62 9.86 -0.70
N THR A 325 12.99 10.79 -1.42
CA THR A 325 11.81 11.53 -0.94
C THR A 325 10.49 10.98 -1.48
N ASN A 326 10.54 9.91 -2.28
CA ASN A 326 9.38 9.22 -2.83
C ASN A 326 9.22 7.86 -2.13
N ALA A 327 7.98 7.43 -1.96
CA ALA A 327 7.68 6.14 -1.35
C ALA A 327 8.20 4.99 -2.23
N VAL A 328 8.98 4.09 -1.64
CA VAL A 328 9.67 3.00 -2.35
C VAL A 328 9.55 1.68 -1.59
N VAL A 329 9.46 0.57 -2.33
CA VAL A 329 9.55 -0.78 -1.78
C VAL A 329 10.74 -1.54 -2.34
N VAL A 330 11.46 -2.26 -1.47
CA VAL A 330 12.53 -3.19 -1.84
C VAL A 330 12.06 -4.62 -1.65
N CYS A 331 12.06 -5.43 -2.72
CA CYS A 331 11.71 -6.85 -2.65
C CYS A 331 12.95 -7.73 -2.72
N ALA A 332 13.15 -8.56 -1.69
CA ALA A 332 14.35 -9.34 -1.53
C ALA A 332 14.08 -10.73 -0.90
N HIS A 333 15.14 -11.41 -0.47
CA HIS A 333 15.13 -12.78 0.00
C HIS A 333 15.36 -12.86 1.51
N ARG A 334 14.88 -13.95 2.15
CA ARG A 334 15.09 -14.16 3.59
C ARG A 334 16.56 -14.01 4.03
N PRO A 335 17.55 -14.66 3.37
CA PRO A 335 18.94 -14.56 3.85
C PRO A 335 19.59 -13.20 3.59
N THR A 336 19.03 -12.36 2.72
CA THR A 336 19.58 -11.03 2.42
C THR A 336 19.07 -9.94 3.36
N ILE A 337 17.94 -10.16 4.05
CA ILE A 337 17.29 -9.16 4.92
C ILE A 337 18.24 -8.55 5.95
N PRO A 338 19.12 -9.30 6.66
CA PRO A 338 20.03 -8.70 7.63
C PRO A 338 20.88 -7.56 7.06
N ALA A 339 21.51 -7.77 5.91
CA ALA A 339 22.30 -6.73 5.23
C ALA A 339 21.45 -5.51 4.79
N LEU A 340 20.22 -5.76 4.40
CA LEU A 340 19.28 -4.70 3.99
C LEU A 340 18.75 -3.88 5.18
N LEU A 341 18.77 -4.43 6.38
CA LEU A 341 18.37 -3.71 7.60
C LEU A 341 19.48 -2.78 8.12
N ASP A 342 20.75 -2.97 7.78
CA ASP A 342 21.84 -2.18 8.33
C ASP A 342 21.72 -0.67 8.01
N PRO A 343 21.45 -0.23 6.78
CA PRO A 343 21.25 1.19 6.50
C PRO A 343 19.99 1.76 7.17
N ILE A 344 18.95 0.95 7.40
CA ILE A 344 17.77 1.36 8.15
C ILE A 344 18.12 1.56 9.62
N ARG A 345 18.88 0.62 10.21
CA ARG A 345 19.38 0.74 11.61
C ARG A 345 20.19 2.00 11.83
N ALA A 346 21.03 2.37 10.86
CA ALA A 346 21.90 3.54 10.95
C ALA A 346 21.13 4.86 11.09
N VAL A 347 19.88 4.92 10.64
CA VAL A 347 19.00 6.10 10.74
C VAL A 347 17.84 5.90 11.73
N THR A 348 17.85 4.79 12.49
CA THR A 348 16.80 4.46 13.45
C THR A 348 17.20 4.90 14.85
N PRO A 349 16.40 5.72 15.55
CA PRO A 349 16.61 6.06 16.95
C PRO A 349 16.67 4.81 17.84
N SER A 350 17.48 4.84 18.88
CA SER A 350 17.68 3.68 19.79
C SER A 350 16.37 3.13 20.38
N THR A 351 15.40 4.02 20.61
CA THR A 351 14.07 3.68 21.14
C THR A 351 13.25 2.79 20.21
N LEU A 352 13.50 2.88 18.89
CA LEU A 352 12.76 2.15 17.84
C LEU A 352 13.51 0.90 17.35
N LEU A 353 14.80 0.74 17.62
CA LEU A 353 15.60 -0.40 17.15
C LEU A 353 15.00 -1.77 17.49
N ARG A 354 14.32 -1.87 18.63
CA ARG A 354 13.62 -3.10 19.07
C ARG A 354 12.46 -3.51 18.16
N LEU A 355 11.95 -2.60 17.32
CA LEU A 355 10.85 -2.86 16.39
C LEU A 355 11.36 -3.45 15.06
N LEU A 356 12.64 -3.36 14.79
CA LEU A 356 13.25 -4.02 13.64
C LEU A 356 13.35 -5.53 13.87
N PRO A 357 13.14 -6.34 12.82
CA PRO A 357 13.34 -7.77 12.93
C PRO A 357 14.76 -8.12 13.41
N SER A 358 14.87 -8.98 14.43
CA SER A 358 16.14 -9.33 15.06
C SER A 358 16.56 -10.78 14.87
N ALA A 359 15.64 -11.65 14.44
CA ALA A 359 15.87 -13.08 14.27
C ALA A 359 15.21 -13.63 13.02
N SER A 360 15.81 -14.70 12.45
CA SER A 360 15.21 -15.45 11.32
C SER A 360 13.83 -16.00 11.73
N PRO A 361 12.83 -15.91 10.84
CA PRO A 361 12.92 -15.61 9.39
C PRO A 361 12.93 -14.12 9.02
N TRP A 362 13.10 -13.20 9.94
CA TRP A 362 13.01 -11.73 9.87
C TRP A 362 11.67 -11.23 9.34
N LEU A 363 11.24 -11.72 8.18
CA LEU A 363 9.92 -11.51 7.59
C LEU A 363 9.40 -12.84 7.07
N THR A 364 8.10 -13.09 7.20
CA THR A 364 7.42 -14.20 6.51
C THR A 364 7.23 -13.88 5.03
N THR A 365 6.82 -14.86 4.21
CA THR A 365 6.61 -14.64 2.76
C THR A 365 5.54 -13.58 2.51
N ALA A 366 5.82 -12.63 1.60
CA ALA A 366 5.00 -11.46 1.28
C ALA A 366 4.68 -10.56 2.49
N GLN A 367 5.44 -10.66 3.57
CA GLN A 367 5.36 -9.72 4.67
C GLN A 367 6.24 -8.51 4.37
N MET A 368 5.72 -7.32 4.65
CA MET A 368 6.39 -6.05 4.46
C MET A 368 6.70 -5.38 5.80
N LEU A 369 7.96 -5.04 6.02
CA LEU A 369 8.37 -4.05 6.99
C LEU A 369 8.15 -2.67 6.37
N VAL A 370 7.43 -1.81 7.06
CA VAL A 370 7.18 -0.42 6.69
C VAL A 370 7.96 0.48 7.62
N VAL A 371 8.77 1.34 7.05
CA VAL A 371 9.59 2.32 7.76
C VAL A 371 9.16 3.71 7.32
N HIS A 372 8.68 4.51 8.26
CA HIS A 372 8.32 5.91 8.04
C HIS A 372 9.52 6.79 8.34
N ILE A 373 10.02 7.52 7.33
CA ILE A 373 11.21 8.33 7.42
C ILE A 373 10.82 9.80 7.45
N SER A 374 11.25 10.52 8.48
CA SER A 374 11.13 11.96 8.64
C SER A 374 12.43 12.65 8.23
N TYR A 375 12.33 13.92 7.86
CA TYR A 375 13.46 14.79 7.56
C TYR A 375 13.47 16.06 8.44
N ALA A 376 12.77 16.02 9.58
CA ALA A 376 12.67 17.16 10.50
C ALA A 376 14.03 17.68 10.98
N SER A 377 15.03 16.81 11.12
CA SER A 377 16.41 17.17 11.48
C SER A 377 17.30 17.58 10.29
N GLY A 378 16.73 17.71 9.08
CA GLY A 378 17.46 17.95 7.82
C GLY A 378 18.17 16.71 7.25
N ARG A 379 18.02 15.56 7.89
CA ARG A 379 18.55 14.26 7.46
C ARG A 379 17.51 13.16 7.66
N PRO A 380 17.59 12.02 6.93
CA PRO A 380 16.65 10.94 7.13
C PRO A 380 16.77 10.35 8.54
N GLU A 381 15.65 10.22 9.22
CA GLU A 381 15.52 9.60 10.53
C GLU A 381 14.23 8.78 10.60
N VAL A 382 14.28 7.57 11.13
CA VAL A 382 13.10 6.71 11.27
C VAL A 382 12.20 7.25 12.37
N ASP A 383 10.96 7.55 12.00
CA ASP A 383 9.92 8.06 12.89
C ASP A 383 8.98 6.97 13.41
N ALA A 384 8.70 5.96 12.60
CA ALA A 384 7.91 4.80 13.00
C ALA A 384 8.27 3.55 12.17
N ILE A 385 7.99 2.39 12.75
CA ILE A 385 8.21 1.08 12.13
C ILE A 385 6.96 0.22 12.34
N GLU A 386 6.48 -0.39 11.27
CA GLU A 386 5.35 -1.31 11.27
C GLU A 386 5.68 -2.58 10.48
N THR A 387 4.91 -3.64 10.69
CA THR A 387 5.03 -4.87 9.90
C THR A 387 3.64 -5.33 9.50
N HIS A 388 3.43 -5.50 8.19
CA HIS A 388 2.15 -5.91 7.63
C HIS A 388 2.30 -7.15 6.77
N GLY A 389 1.35 -8.07 6.92
CA GLY A 389 1.22 -9.27 6.09
C GLY A 389 0.07 -9.13 5.10
N THR A 390 -0.01 -10.07 4.18
CA THR A 390 -1.11 -10.21 3.22
C THR A 390 -2.30 -10.96 3.85
N ARG A 391 -3.47 -10.86 3.22
CA ARG A 391 -4.68 -11.61 3.61
C ARG A 391 -4.42 -13.11 3.54
N THR A 392 -3.77 -13.56 2.48
CA THR A 392 -3.40 -14.96 2.26
C THR A 392 -2.15 -15.31 3.05
N LYS A 393 -2.32 -16.05 4.15
CA LYS A 393 -1.22 -16.48 5.04
C LYS A 393 -0.65 -17.81 4.59
N ASP A 394 0.66 -17.96 4.74
CA ASP A 394 1.34 -19.26 4.65
C ASP A 394 1.23 -19.97 6.00
N LEU A 395 0.19 -20.77 6.18
CA LEU A 395 -0.07 -21.50 7.42
C LEU A 395 0.93 -22.65 7.67
N LEU A 396 1.69 -23.05 6.63
CA LEU A 396 2.66 -24.15 6.68
C LEU A 396 4.13 -23.66 6.59
N GLY A 397 4.34 -22.37 6.55
CA GLY A 397 5.64 -21.75 6.29
C GLY A 397 6.42 -21.39 7.56
N LEU A 398 6.52 -22.32 8.51
CA LEU A 398 7.47 -22.27 9.61
C LEU A 398 8.87 -22.61 9.12
#